data_16d24b7d517810bebc88c336ead5a214
#
_entry.id   16d24b7d517810bebc88c336ead5a214
#
_cell.length_a   1.000
_cell.length_b   1.000
_cell.length_c   1.000
_cell.angle_alpha   90.00
_cell.angle_beta   90.00
_cell.angle_gamma   90.00
#
_symmetry.space_group_name_H-M   'P 1'
#
loop_
_entity.id
_entity.type
_entity.pdbx_description
1 polymer ?
#
loop_
_entity_poly.entity_id
_entity_poly.type
_entity_poly.pdbx_seq_one_letter_code
_entity_poly.pdbx_strand_id
1 'polypeptide(L)'
;NIVYTDWQRDNYYRAVRKVVPDNSRRIALEGDHVTIEQRAKFCYYLSQTQFIDIAPATMRMRMIKSAEEIALIKIGAQVADLGGAACVAAIAEDVPEYDVALAATSAMTREIAKRLPHVELRDTWTWFQSGLNTDGAHHPVTTRRLKQGDILSLNCFPMIAGYYTALERTLFLGQPSDEQLRHWEI
;
A
#
# COMPACT_ATOMS: atom_id res chain seq x y z
N ASN A 1 -28.36 -0.84 7.28
CA ASN A 1 -27.13 -1.61 7.05
C ASN A 1 -27.46 -3.11 7.02
N ILE A 2 -27.11 -3.79 5.93
CA ILE A 2 -27.17 -5.25 5.88
C ILE A 2 -25.76 -5.76 6.19
N VAL A 3 -25.63 -6.47 7.30
CA VAL A 3 -24.40 -7.12 7.69
C VAL A 3 -24.59 -8.60 7.39
N TYR A 4 -23.71 -9.21 6.60
CA TYR A 4 -23.62 -10.64 6.47
C TYR A 4 -22.43 -11.14 7.29
N THR A 5 -22.69 -12.13 8.13
CA THR A 5 -21.67 -12.67 9.06
C THR A 5 -21.20 -14.07 8.66
N ASP A 6 -21.79 -14.62 7.61
CA ASP A 6 -21.50 -15.95 7.12
C ASP A 6 -20.66 -15.86 5.84
N TRP A 7 -19.43 -16.32 5.92
CA TRP A 7 -18.47 -16.37 4.82
C TRP A 7 -18.71 -17.51 3.85
N GLN A 8 -19.77 -18.28 4.05
CA GLN A 8 -20.01 -19.46 3.22
C GLN A 8 -20.55 -19.08 1.84
N ARG A 9 -19.87 -19.61 0.81
CA ARG A 9 -20.32 -19.60 -0.59
C ARG A 9 -20.79 -18.23 -1.09
N ASP A 10 -22.06 -18.15 -1.46
CA ASP A 10 -22.66 -17.03 -2.18
C ASP A 10 -23.42 -16.05 -1.28
N ASN A 11 -23.23 -16.11 0.04
CA ASN A 11 -23.96 -15.25 0.97
C ASN A 11 -23.73 -13.75 0.72
N TYR A 12 -22.52 -13.38 0.29
CA TYR A 12 -22.24 -12.02 -0.17
C TYR A 12 -23.19 -11.58 -1.29
N TYR A 13 -23.34 -12.38 -2.34
CA TYR A 13 -24.19 -12.05 -3.50
C TYR A 13 -25.67 -12.05 -3.14
N ARG A 14 -26.10 -12.92 -2.23
CA ARG A 14 -27.46 -12.93 -1.66
C ARG A 14 -27.72 -11.67 -0.84
N ALA A 15 -26.75 -11.21 -0.05
CA ALA A 15 -26.87 -9.97 0.71
C ALA A 15 -26.98 -8.77 -0.23
N VAL A 16 -26.14 -8.70 -1.28
CA VAL A 16 -26.23 -7.67 -2.32
C VAL A 16 -27.61 -7.71 -2.99
N ARG A 17 -28.12 -8.89 -3.36
CA ARG A 17 -29.47 -9.04 -3.96
C ARG A 17 -30.60 -8.48 -3.08
N LYS A 18 -30.47 -8.59 -1.75
CA LYS A 18 -31.47 -8.07 -0.79
C LYS A 18 -31.51 -6.55 -0.71
N VAL A 19 -30.41 -5.86 -1.01
CA VAL A 19 -30.33 -4.40 -0.95
C VAL A 19 -30.63 -3.73 -2.29
N VAL A 20 -30.45 -4.47 -3.38
CA VAL A 20 -30.76 -3.98 -4.73
C VAL A 20 -32.27 -4.02 -4.96
N PRO A 21 -32.91 -2.89 -5.26
CA PRO A 21 -34.35 -2.86 -5.57
C PRO A 21 -34.71 -3.79 -6.74
N ASP A 22 -35.86 -4.46 -6.67
CA ASP A 22 -36.30 -5.42 -7.70
C ASP A 22 -36.50 -4.80 -9.09
N ASN A 23 -36.76 -3.51 -9.16
CA ASN A 23 -36.93 -2.76 -10.41
C ASN A 23 -35.61 -2.18 -10.95
N SER A 24 -34.45 -2.47 -10.33
CA SER A 24 -33.15 -1.98 -10.81
C SER A 24 -32.81 -2.61 -12.15
N ARG A 25 -32.75 -1.79 -13.20
CA ARG A 25 -32.39 -2.23 -14.56
C ARG A 25 -30.94 -2.07 -14.90
N ARG A 26 -30.24 -1.19 -14.19
CA ARG A 26 -28.83 -0.84 -14.44
C ARG A 26 -28.08 -0.74 -13.10
N ILE A 27 -26.95 -1.41 -13.02
CA ILE A 27 -26.05 -1.36 -11.85
C ILE A 27 -24.63 -1.05 -12.34
N ALA A 28 -24.00 -0.11 -11.68
CA ALA A 28 -22.61 0.25 -11.93
C ALA A 28 -21.68 -0.68 -11.16
N LEU A 29 -20.61 -1.15 -11.80
CA LEU A 29 -19.50 -1.92 -11.21
C LEU A 29 -18.16 -1.32 -11.61
N GLU A 30 -17.19 -1.39 -10.75
CA GLU A 30 -15.79 -1.10 -11.08
C GLU A 30 -15.17 -2.35 -11.72
N GLY A 31 -15.16 -2.39 -13.07
CA GLY A 31 -14.77 -3.57 -13.83
C GLY A 31 -13.31 -4.00 -13.64
N ASP A 32 -12.43 -3.07 -13.23
CA ASP A 32 -11.03 -3.30 -12.91
C ASP A 32 -10.81 -3.98 -11.53
N HIS A 33 -11.84 -4.04 -10.69
CA HIS A 33 -11.81 -4.66 -9.35
C HIS A 33 -12.66 -5.92 -9.25
N VAL A 34 -13.52 -6.20 -10.23
CA VAL A 34 -14.43 -7.35 -10.23
C VAL A 34 -13.83 -8.48 -11.06
N THR A 35 -13.59 -9.64 -10.42
CA THR A 35 -13.12 -10.82 -11.14
C THR A 35 -14.19 -11.38 -12.09
N ILE A 36 -13.77 -12.18 -13.06
CA ILE A 36 -14.69 -12.87 -13.99
C ILE A 36 -15.72 -13.71 -13.24
N GLU A 37 -15.29 -14.44 -12.20
CA GLU A 37 -16.18 -15.25 -11.35
C GLU A 37 -17.18 -14.37 -10.59
N GLN A 38 -16.72 -13.30 -9.95
CA GLN A 38 -17.60 -12.35 -9.24
C GLN A 38 -18.64 -11.77 -10.18
N ARG A 39 -18.24 -11.39 -11.39
CA ARG A 39 -19.17 -10.88 -12.40
C ARG A 39 -20.21 -11.93 -12.79
N ALA A 40 -19.81 -13.18 -12.99
CA ALA A 40 -20.74 -14.27 -13.28
C ALA A 40 -21.75 -14.48 -12.14
N LYS A 41 -21.30 -14.43 -10.89
CA LYS A 41 -22.15 -14.49 -9.70
C LYS A 41 -23.14 -13.30 -9.63
N PHE A 42 -22.69 -12.09 -9.87
CA PHE A 42 -23.60 -10.93 -9.95
C PHE A 42 -24.65 -11.11 -11.05
N CYS A 43 -24.26 -11.57 -12.23
CA CYS A 43 -25.21 -11.87 -13.32
C CYS A 43 -26.24 -12.94 -12.92
N TYR A 44 -25.83 -13.96 -12.19
CA TYR A 44 -26.73 -15.02 -11.72
C TYR A 44 -27.75 -14.50 -10.70
N TYR A 45 -27.29 -13.76 -9.67
CA TYR A 45 -28.16 -13.27 -8.59
C TYR A 45 -28.97 -12.02 -8.98
N LEU A 46 -28.58 -11.29 -10.01
CA LEU A 46 -29.19 -10.06 -10.52
C LEU A 46 -29.50 -10.19 -12.03
N SER A 47 -30.14 -11.28 -12.43
CA SER A 47 -30.33 -11.69 -13.82
C SER A 47 -31.09 -10.70 -14.71
N GLN A 48 -31.87 -9.79 -14.13
CA GLN A 48 -32.64 -8.77 -14.87
C GLN A 48 -31.92 -7.42 -14.98
N THR A 49 -30.64 -7.38 -14.60
CA THR A 49 -29.87 -6.15 -14.47
C THR A 49 -28.77 -6.07 -15.54
N GLN A 50 -28.65 -4.92 -16.19
CA GLN A 50 -27.51 -4.57 -17.02
C GLN A 50 -26.40 -4.01 -16.15
N PHE A 51 -25.19 -4.58 -16.24
CA PHE A 51 -24.00 -4.05 -15.56
C PHE A 51 -23.26 -3.06 -16.45
N ILE A 52 -22.89 -1.92 -15.86
CA ILE A 52 -22.16 -0.84 -16.54
C ILE A 52 -20.83 -0.65 -15.83
N ASP A 53 -19.75 -0.66 -16.60
CA ASP A 53 -18.42 -0.36 -16.05
C ASP A 53 -18.27 1.14 -15.78
N ILE A 54 -17.91 1.47 -14.53
CA ILE A 54 -17.65 2.85 -14.09
C ILE A 54 -16.21 3.05 -13.60
N ALA A 55 -15.30 2.05 -13.72
CA ALA A 55 -13.93 2.15 -13.25
C ALA A 55 -13.20 3.42 -13.76
N PRO A 56 -13.31 3.84 -15.03
CA PRO A 56 -12.68 5.07 -15.49
C PRO A 56 -13.23 6.34 -14.80
N ALA A 57 -14.51 6.35 -14.43
CA ALA A 57 -15.15 7.50 -13.77
C ALA A 57 -14.74 7.58 -12.30
N THR A 58 -14.77 6.45 -11.58
CA THR A 58 -14.36 6.37 -10.17
C THR A 58 -12.87 6.62 -10.01
N MET A 59 -12.04 6.19 -10.96
CA MET A 59 -10.61 6.52 -10.98
C MET A 59 -10.39 8.04 -11.05
N ARG A 60 -11.04 8.72 -12.00
CA ARG A 60 -10.95 10.20 -12.09
C ARG A 60 -11.44 10.90 -10.83
N MET A 61 -12.51 10.41 -10.23
CA MET A 61 -13.04 10.96 -8.98
C MET A 61 -12.03 10.83 -7.83
N ARG A 62 -11.34 9.69 -7.73
CA ARG A 62 -10.29 9.46 -6.70
C ARG A 62 -9.01 10.27 -6.93
N MET A 63 -8.74 10.75 -8.13
CA MET A 63 -7.56 11.59 -8.42
C MET A 63 -7.62 12.95 -7.75
N ILE A 64 -8.81 13.49 -7.53
CA ILE A 64 -9.02 14.79 -6.89
C ILE A 64 -9.43 14.54 -5.44
N LYS A 65 -8.56 14.96 -4.51
CA LYS A 65 -8.74 14.74 -3.08
C LYS A 65 -9.47 15.89 -2.41
N SER A 66 -10.33 15.58 -1.44
CA SER A 66 -10.92 16.56 -0.54
C SER A 66 -9.89 17.13 0.46
N ALA A 67 -10.26 18.15 1.21
CA ALA A 67 -9.40 18.70 2.25
C ALA A 67 -9.10 17.70 3.37
N GLU A 68 -10.07 16.86 3.73
CA GLU A 68 -9.95 15.79 4.73
C GLU A 68 -9.02 14.67 4.25
N GLU A 69 -9.15 14.25 3.00
CA GLU A 69 -8.25 13.27 2.36
C GLU A 69 -6.81 13.80 2.33
N ILE A 70 -6.61 15.07 1.97
CA ILE A 70 -5.29 15.72 1.99
C ILE A 70 -4.71 15.75 3.41
N ALA A 71 -5.54 15.99 4.42
CA ALA A 71 -5.07 15.98 5.82
C ALA A 71 -4.57 14.59 6.23
N LEU A 72 -5.26 13.50 5.84
CA LEU A 72 -4.80 12.12 6.07
C LEU A 72 -3.48 11.82 5.34
N ILE A 73 -3.35 12.24 4.08
CA ILE A 73 -2.12 12.08 3.29
C ILE A 73 -0.94 12.81 3.96
N LYS A 74 -1.15 14.03 4.49
CA LYS A 74 -0.12 14.77 5.23
C LYS A 74 0.33 14.03 6.50
N ILE A 75 -0.61 13.42 7.25
CA ILE A 75 -0.25 12.58 8.39
C ILE A 75 0.56 11.37 7.92
N GLY A 76 0.16 10.73 6.83
CA GLY A 76 0.89 9.62 6.24
C GLY A 76 2.32 9.98 5.85
N ALA A 77 2.54 11.16 5.24
CA ALA A 77 3.88 11.65 4.91
C ALA A 77 4.75 11.82 6.16
N GLN A 78 4.21 12.41 7.24
CA GLN A 78 4.94 12.54 8.52
C GLN A 78 5.27 11.17 9.15
N VAL A 79 4.38 10.19 9.01
CA VAL A 79 4.62 8.82 9.49
C VAL A 79 5.71 8.15 8.63
N ALA A 80 5.73 8.37 7.33
CA ALA A 80 6.78 7.88 6.45
C ALA A 80 8.16 8.46 6.82
N ASP A 81 8.24 9.75 7.15
CA ASP A 81 9.47 10.39 7.63
C ASP A 81 10.02 9.72 8.90
N LEU A 82 9.13 9.38 9.86
CA LEU A 82 9.51 8.63 11.06
C LEU A 82 10.00 7.22 10.73
N GLY A 83 9.36 6.54 9.78
CA GLY A 83 9.82 5.27 9.26
C GLY A 83 11.20 5.37 8.64
N GLY A 84 11.44 6.39 7.83
CA GLY A 84 12.73 6.68 7.22
C GLY A 84 13.83 6.93 8.26
N ALA A 85 13.53 7.73 9.29
CA ALA A 85 14.47 7.97 10.38
C ALA A 85 14.81 6.68 11.16
N ALA A 86 13.83 5.83 11.44
CA ALA A 86 14.05 4.54 12.09
C ALA A 86 14.87 3.59 11.22
N CYS A 87 14.62 3.60 9.90
CA CYS A 87 15.41 2.85 8.93
C CYS A 87 16.89 3.27 8.99
N VAL A 88 17.17 4.57 8.86
CA VAL A 88 18.53 5.12 8.90
C VAL A 88 19.24 4.76 10.21
N ALA A 89 18.53 4.83 11.33
CA ALA A 89 19.09 4.46 12.64
C ALA A 89 19.42 2.96 12.77
N ALA A 90 18.76 2.09 12.00
CA ALA A 90 18.99 0.65 12.00
C ALA A 90 20.08 0.19 11.02
N ILE A 91 20.53 1.06 10.10
CA ILE A 91 21.56 0.75 9.11
C ILE A 91 22.92 0.59 9.82
N ALA A 92 23.49 -0.60 9.76
CA ALA A 92 24.85 -0.87 10.21
C ALA A 92 25.44 -2.04 9.41
N GLU A 93 26.76 -2.15 9.40
CA GLU A 93 27.43 -3.29 8.78
C GLU A 93 26.99 -4.60 9.44
N ASP A 94 26.82 -5.64 8.63
CA ASP A 94 26.39 -6.99 9.02
C ASP A 94 24.93 -7.09 9.52
N VAL A 95 24.15 -6.01 9.54
CA VAL A 95 22.72 -6.05 9.82
C VAL A 95 21.99 -6.59 8.57
N PRO A 96 21.06 -7.55 8.70
CA PRO A 96 20.30 -8.03 7.56
C PRO A 96 19.23 -7.01 7.10
N GLU A 97 18.92 -7.00 5.80
CA GLU A 97 17.93 -6.11 5.19
C GLU A 97 16.58 -6.14 5.94
N TYR A 98 16.10 -7.33 6.32
CA TYR A 98 14.81 -7.48 6.97
C TYR A 98 14.76 -6.81 8.35
N ASP A 99 15.84 -6.76 9.11
CA ASP A 99 15.87 -6.10 10.42
C ASP A 99 15.72 -4.58 10.25
N VAL A 100 16.38 -4.00 9.24
CA VAL A 100 16.24 -2.58 8.90
C VAL A 100 14.78 -2.27 8.48
N ALA A 101 14.20 -3.11 7.63
CA ALA A 101 12.81 -2.95 7.19
C ALA A 101 11.80 -3.10 8.34
N LEU A 102 12.02 -4.06 9.25
CA LEU A 102 11.17 -4.25 10.43
C LEU A 102 11.25 -3.07 11.39
N ALA A 103 12.43 -2.47 11.59
CA ALA A 103 12.58 -1.26 12.41
C ALA A 103 11.71 -0.12 11.87
N ALA A 104 11.78 0.16 10.58
CA ALA A 104 10.99 1.20 9.93
C ALA A 104 9.47 0.90 9.99
N THR A 105 9.06 -0.31 9.62
CA THR A 105 7.65 -0.73 9.64
C THR A 105 7.06 -0.67 11.05
N SER A 106 7.82 -1.11 12.06
CA SER A 106 7.40 -1.05 13.46
C SER A 106 7.23 0.38 13.95
N ALA A 107 8.15 1.29 13.58
CA ALA A 107 8.06 2.71 13.94
C ALA A 107 6.81 3.35 13.33
N MET A 108 6.56 3.13 12.04
CA MET A 108 5.37 3.65 11.34
C MET A 108 4.08 3.12 11.98
N THR A 109 3.97 1.81 12.18
CA THR A 109 2.76 1.19 12.74
C THR A 109 2.45 1.71 14.15
N ARG A 110 3.47 1.86 15.01
CA ARG A 110 3.30 2.43 16.37
C ARG A 110 2.84 3.88 16.33
N GLU A 111 3.38 4.67 15.41
CA GLU A 111 2.98 6.08 15.30
C GLU A 111 1.56 6.23 14.75
N ILE A 112 1.15 5.40 13.79
CA ILE A 112 -0.25 5.36 13.32
C ILE A 112 -1.18 5.02 14.49
N ALA A 113 -0.87 3.95 15.25
CA ALA A 113 -1.69 3.55 16.40
C ALA A 113 -1.82 4.65 17.46
N LYS A 114 -0.76 5.43 17.68
CA LYS A 114 -0.74 6.54 18.63
C LYS A 114 -1.59 7.72 18.16
N ARG A 115 -1.44 8.13 16.88
CA ARG A 115 -2.14 9.30 16.33
C ARG A 115 -3.59 9.03 15.99
N LEU A 116 -3.88 7.82 15.54
CA LEU A 116 -5.18 7.42 14.99
C LEU A 116 -5.64 6.08 15.58
N PRO A 117 -6.01 6.03 16.87
CA PRO A 117 -6.25 4.78 17.59
C PRO A 117 -7.43 3.96 17.08
N HIS A 118 -8.28 4.52 16.20
CA HIS A 118 -9.44 3.83 15.63
C HIS A 118 -9.24 3.42 14.17
N VAL A 119 -8.06 3.70 13.59
CA VAL A 119 -7.73 3.32 12.21
C VAL A 119 -7.21 1.88 12.20
N GLU A 120 -7.59 1.14 11.18
CA GLU A 120 -7.11 -0.22 10.96
C GLU A 120 -5.60 -0.22 10.65
N LEU A 121 -4.85 -1.02 11.43
CA LEU A 121 -3.41 -1.14 11.30
C LEU A 121 -3.07 -2.32 10.37
N ARG A 122 -3.07 -2.09 9.07
CA ARG A 122 -2.65 -3.07 8.08
C ARG A 122 -2.01 -2.38 6.88
N ASP A 123 -1.37 -3.16 6.04
CA ASP A 123 -0.80 -2.72 4.77
C ASP A 123 0.21 -1.55 4.92
N THR A 124 0.84 -1.41 6.09
CA THR A 124 1.99 -0.54 6.31
C THR A 124 3.24 -1.39 6.26
N TRP A 125 4.16 -1.06 5.36
CA TRP A 125 5.34 -1.89 5.10
C TRP A 125 6.52 -1.08 4.59
N THR A 126 7.69 -1.72 4.58
CA THR A 126 8.95 -1.13 4.12
C THR A 126 9.63 -2.11 3.18
N TRP A 127 10.05 -1.64 2.01
CA TRP A 127 11.09 -2.29 1.23
C TRP A 127 12.42 -1.64 1.53
N PHE A 128 13.41 -2.47 1.76
CA PHE A 128 14.78 -2.04 1.98
C PHE A 128 15.73 -3.00 1.25
N GLN A 129 16.55 -2.45 0.39
CA GLN A 129 17.42 -3.23 -0.50
C GLN A 129 18.85 -2.72 -0.33
N SER A 130 19.83 -3.61 -0.55
CA SER A 130 21.24 -3.28 -0.42
C SER A 130 22.10 -3.92 -1.50
N GLY A 131 23.12 -3.20 -1.98
CA GLY A 131 24.09 -3.67 -2.95
C GLY A 131 23.43 -4.27 -4.18
N LEU A 132 23.69 -5.55 -4.48
CA LEU A 132 23.18 -6.24 -5.68
C LEU A 132 21.64 -6.33 -5.71
N ASN A 133 20.96 -6.24 -4.59
CA ASN A 133 19.49 -6.26 -4.54
C ASN A 133 18.86 -4.94 -4.98
N THR A 134 19.65 -3.92 -5.29
CA THR A 134 19.15 -2.62 -5.80
C THR A 134 19.05 -2.55 -7.32
N ASP A 135 19.20 -3.68 -8.01
CA ASP A 135 19.09 -3.78 -9.48
C ASP A 135 17.66 -3.58 -10.00
N GLY A 136 16.67 -3.62 -9.11
CA GLY A 136 15.27 -3.29 -9.37
C GLY A 136 14.73 -2.28 -8.35
N ALA A 137 13.80 -1.44 -8.76
CA ALA A 137 13.27 -0.36 -7.91
C ALA A 137 12.58 -0.87 -6.63
N HIS A 138 11.90 -2.00 -6.73
CA HIS A 138 11.09 -2.55 -5.63
C HIS A 138 11.27 -4.07 -5.56
N HIS A 139 12.32 -4.51 -4.90
CA HIS A 139 12.52 -5.93 -4.59
C HIS A 139 12.06 -6.26 -3.17
N PRO A 140 11.55 -7.47 -2.95
CA PRO A 140 11.28 -7.96 -1.61
C PRO A 140 12.52 -7.94 -0.73
N VAL A 141 12.34 -7.66 0.54
CA VAL A 141 13.39 -7.67 1.56
C VAL A 141 13.95 -9.08 1.72
N THR A 142 15.27 -9.19 1.86
CA THR A 142 15.96 -10.47 1.95
C THR A 142 16.73 -10.63 3.26
N THR A 143 17.44 -11.76 3.41
CA THR A 143 18.38 -12.02 4.50
C THR A 143 19.79 -11.51 4.22
N ARG A 144 20.01 -10.81 3.07
CA ARG A 144 21.31 -10.24 2.76
C ARG A 144 21.76 -9.30 3.86
N ARG A 145 23.03 -9.41 4.24
CA ARG A 145 23.65 -8.54 5.25
C ARG A 145 24.33 -7.36 4.57
N LEU A 146 24.18 -6.19 5.17
CA LEU A 146 24.73 -4.93 4.68
C LEU A 146 26.26 -4.95 4.76
N LYS A 147 26.91 -4.38 3.75
CA LYS A 147 28.37 -4.27 3.66
C LYS A 147 28.79 -2.84 3.41
N GLN A 148 29.99 -2.48 3.86
CA GLN A 148 30.59 -1.18 3.53
C GLN A 148 30.66 -0.99 2.00
N GLY A 149 30.28 0.21 1.54
CA GLY A 149 30.19 0.55 0.12
C GLY A 149 28.88 0.15 -0.57
N ASP A 150 27.95 -0.52 0.14
CA ASP A 150 26.63 -0.81 -0.44
C ASP A 150 25.87 0.47 -0.74
N ILE A 151 25.29 0.55 -1.94
CA ILE A 151 24.16 1.43 -2.24
C ILE A 151 22.92 0.82 -1.59
N LEU A 152 22.06 1.66 -1.02
CA LEU A 152 20.87 1.26 -0.27
C LEU A 152 19.65 1.96 -0.86
N SER A 153 18.56 1.22 -1.05
CA SER A 153 17.25 1.77 -1.43
C SER A 153 16.27 1.60 -0.27
N LEU A 154 15.75 2.70 0.21
CA LEU A 154 14.77 2.77 1.29
C LEU A 154 13.42 3.19 0.73
N ASN A 155 12.39 2.40 1.00
CA ASN A 155 11.02 2.66 0.57
C ASN A 155 10.04 2.38 1.72
N CYS A 156 9.49 3.43 2.32
CA CYS A 156 8.50 3.37 3.41
C CYS A 156 7.11 3.67 2.87
N PHE A 157 6.16 2.76 3.11
CA PHE A 157 4.79 2.87 2.62
C PHE A 157 3.77 2.74 3.76
N PRO A 158 3.54 3.78 4.56
CA PRO A 158 2.43 3.77 5.52
C PRO A 158 1.10 3.88 4.79
N MET A 159 0.10 3.11 5.26
CA MET A 159 -1.28 3.23 4.84
C MET A 159 -2.15 3.72 6.00
N ILE A 160 -2.87 4.82 5.79
CA ILE A 160 -3.77 5.41 6.78
C ILE A 160 -5.17 5.54 6.17
N ALA A 161 -6.13 4.84 6.72
CA ALA A 161 -7.53 4.86 6.27
C ALA A 161 -7.69 4.65 4.76
N GLY A 162 -6.86 3.77 4.16
CA GLY A 162 -6.88 3.45 2.73
C GLY A 162 -6.01 4.36 1.86
N TYR A 163 -5.31 5.34 2.43
CA TYR A 163 -4.39 6.24 1.70
C TYR A 163 -2.95 5.83 1.94
N TYR A 164 -2.26 5.47 0.87
CA TYR A 164 -0.82 5.28 0.89
C TYR A 164 -0.09 6.60 0.74
N THR A 165 1.05 6.70 1.42
CA THR A 165 2.10 7.68 1.14
C THR A 165 3.41 6.94 0.96
N ALA A 166 4.38 7.57 0.32
CA ALA A 166 5.69 6.98 0.08
C ALA A 166 6.80 7.93 0.52
N LEU A 167 7.83 7.38 1.14
CA LEU A 167 9.13 8.00 1.29
C LEU A 167 10.17 7.07 0.67
N GLU A 168 10.83 7.53 -0.37
CA GLU A 168 11.87 6.78 -1.07
C GLU A 168 13.17 7.56 -1.05
N ARG A 169 14.27 6.89 -0.67
CA ARG A 169 15.61 7.50 -0.61
C ARG A 169 16.66 6.50 -1.03
N THR A 170 17.67 7.00 -1.72
CA THR A 170 18.93 6.30 -1.95
C THR A 170 19.94 6.74 -0.90
N LEU A 171 20.62 5.79 -0.30
CA LEU A 171 21.60 5.98 0.75
C LEU A 171 22.85 5.15 0.44
N PHE A 172 23.91 5.32 1.21
CA PHE A 172 25.12 4.51 1.14
C PHE A 172 25.54 4.07 2.55
N LEU A 173 26.02 2.84 2.67
CA LEU A 173 26.70 2.42 3.90
C LEU A 173 28.20 2.70 3.75
N GLY A 174 28.67 3.72 4.46
CA GLY A 174 30.04 4.24 4.34
C GLY A 174 30.17 5.23 3.17
N GLN A 175 31.34 5.24 2.53
CA GLN A 175 31.65 6.17 1.46
C GLN A 175 31.24 5.57 0.09
N PRO A 176 30.47 6.31 -0.70
CA PRO A 176 30.19 5.89 -2.10
C PRO A 176 31.47 5.94 -2.95
N SER A 177 31.54 5.12 -3.99
CA SER A 177 32.61 5.21 -5.00
C SER A 177 32.42 6.44 -5.91
N ASP A 178 33.50 6.87 -6.58
CA ASP A 178 33.44 7.97 -7.56
C ASP A 178 32.47 7.64 -8.73
N GLU A 179 32.33 6.38 -9.09
CA GLU A 179 31.36 5.93 -10.09
C GLU A 179 29.91 6.10 -9.60
N GLN A 180 29.61 5.69 -8.35
CA GLN A 180 28.31 5.89 -7.72
C GLN A 180 27.96 7.38 -7.62
N LEU A 181 28.90 8.23 -7.22
CA LEU A 181 28.70 9.68 -7.16
C LEU A 181 28.41 10.28 -8.54
N ARG A 182 29.14 9.88 -9.58
CA ARG A 182 28.85 10.35 -10.96
C ARG A 182 27.44 9.98 -11.41
N HIS A 183 26.94 8.79 -11.06
CA HIS A 183 25.57 8.41 -11.39
C HIS A 183 24.52 9.14 -10.55
N TRP A 184 24.88 9.55 -9.36
CA TRP A 184 23.99 10.35 -8.49
C TRP A 184 23.78 11.81 -8.98
N GLU A 185 24.77 12.38 -9.66
CA GLU A 185 24.77 13.76 -10.14
C GLU A 185 24.03 13.97 -11.48
N ILE A 186 23.53 12.91 -12.12
CA ILE A 186 22.78 12.96 -13.38
C ILE A 186 21.29 13.23 -13.10
#